data_0a8655df0c9c110b863c8192ca74a668
#
_entry.id   0a8655df0c9c110b863c8192ca74a668
#
_cell.length_a   1.000
_cell.length_b   1.000
_cell.length_c   1.000
_cell.angle_alpha   90.00
_cell.angle_beta   90.00
_cell.angle_gamma   90.00
#
_symmetry.space_group_name_H-M   'P 1'
#
loop_
_entity.id
_entity.type
_entity.pdbx_description
1 polymer ?
#
loop_
_entity_poly.entity_id
_entity_poly.type
_entity_poly.pdbx_seq_one_letter_code
_entity_poly.pdbx_strand_id
1 'polypeptide(L)'
;MEQGVMGVTMFFDTLSCFIFIPFLSLPDNPDEMNKFELTSAYHPTGDQPEAIAQLTEGVREGVHAQTLLGVTGSGKTFTIANVIANINKPTLILSHNKTLAAQLYSEFKGFFPNNAVEYYVSYYDYYQPEAYLPSSDTYIEKDLAINDEIDKLRLAATSALLSGRKDVVVVSSVSCIYGMGNPADFYNNVIEVQQGKNYSRNVFLRRLVDSLYVRNDIDLNRGNFRVKGDTVDIYLAYADNLLRIVFWGDEIDSIEEVDPVSGVTIARFDAYKIYPANLFMTTKEATLRAIHEIEDDLHKQVQWFENEGRPFEAKRLQERVTYDMEMMRELGHCSGIENYSRYFDGRA
;
A
#
# COMPACT_ATOMS: atom_id res chain seq x y z
N MET A 1 7.68 22.38 -15.11
CA MET A 1 6.30 22.83 -14.84
C MET A 1 5.88 22.09 -13.59
N GLU A 2 5.97 22.79 -12.46
CA GLU A 2 5.52 22.30 -11.16
C GLU A 2 4.00 22.14 -11.20
N GLN A 3 3.51 20.93 -11.27
CA GLN A 3 2.09 20.65 -11.01
C GLN A 3 1.92 20.61 -9.50
N GLY A 4 1.41 21.72 -8.95
CA GLY A 4 1.13 21.88 -7.54
C GLY A 4 0.18 20.81 -7.03
N VAL A 5 0.58 20.14 -5.98
CA VAL A 5 -0.26 19.24 -5.18
C VAL A 5 -1.35 20.10 -4.54
N MET A 6 -2.59 19.99 -5.03
CA MET A 6 -3.76 20.60 -4.41
C MET A 6 -4.24 19.68 -3.28
N GLY A 7 -3.95 20.06 -2.05
CA GLY A 7 -4.46 19.36 -0.87
C GLY A 7 -5.60 20.14 -0.23
N VAL A 8 -6.73 19.52 0.02
CA VAL A 8 -7.74 20.06 0.93
C VAL A 8 -7.51 19.43 2.30
N THR A 9 -7.08 20.23 3.26
CA THR A 9 -6.89 19.78 4.65
C THR A 9 -8.11 20.16 5.45
N MET A 10 -8.81 19.19 6.02
CA MET A 10 -9.95 19.42 6.89
C MET A 10 -9.59 19.05 8.32
N PHE A 11 -9.73 20.01 9.24
CA PHE A 11 -9.52 19.80 10.67
C PHE A 11 -10.85 19.55 11.36
N PHE A 12 -10.92 18.52 12.17
CA PHE A 12 -12.03 18.28 13.08
C PHE A 12 -11.61 18.61 14.50
N ASP A 13 -12.52 19.06 15.32
CA ASP A 13 -12.30 19.50 16.71
C ASP A 13 -11.96 18.35 17.68
N THR A 14 -11.54 17.25 17.19
CA THR A 14 -10.82 16.16 17.86
C THR A 14 -10.06 15.36 16.79
N LEU A 15 -8.93 15.93 16.35
CA LEU A 15 -7.80 15.22 15.74
C LEU A 15 -8.05 14.33 14.51
N SER A 16 -8.98 14.62 13.63
CA SER A 16 -9.07 13.98 12.31
C SER A 16 -8.68 14.98 11.22
N CYS A 17 -7.64 14.68 10.47
CA CYS A 17 -7.19 15.48 9.34
C CYS A 17 -7.56 14.75 8.05
N PHE A 18 -8.27 15.41 7.13
CA PHE A 18 -8.54 14.90 5.79
C PHE A 18 -7.64 15.66 4.82
N ILE A 19 -6.79 14.94 4.11
CA ILE A 19 -5.93 15.50 3.08
C ILE A 19 -6.40 14.96 1.73
N PHE A 20 -6.88 15.86 0.87
CA PHE A 20 -7.09 15.55 -0.52
C PHE A 20 -5.75 15.70 -1.25
N ILE A 21 -5.20 14.61 -1.72
CA ILE A 21 -4.05 14.62 -2.62
C ILE A 21 -4.59 14.32 -4.02
N PRO A 22 -4.52 15.27 -4.98
CA PRO A 22 -4.74 14.92 -6.37
C PRO A 22 -3.62 13.95 -6.77
N PHE A 23 -3.98 12.72 -6.96
CA PHE A 23 -3.05 11.67 -7.40
C PHE A 23 -2.56 11.99 -8.81
N LEU A 24 -1.28 11.65 -9.09
CA LEU A 24 -0.68 11.72 -10.41
C LEU A 24 -1.68 11.25 -11.47
N SER A 25 -1.72 11.98 -12.59
CA SER A 25 -2.46 11.58 -13.77
C SER A 25 -1.98 10.22 -14.27
N LEU A 26 -2.67 9.17 -13.85
CA LEU A 26 -2.60 7.88 -14.51
C LEU A 26 -3.23 8.05 -15.91
N PRO A 27 -2.77 7.33 -16.93
CA PRO A 27 -3.26 7.50 -18.29
C PRO A 27 -4.79 7.33 -18.31
N ASP A 28 -5.46 8.31 -18.92
CA ASP A 28 -6.90 8.35 -19.10
C ASP A 28 -7.36 7.12 -19.89
N ASN A 29 -7.93 6.15 -19.18
CA ASN A 29 -8.77 5.15 -19.83
C ASN A 29 -10.21 5.66 -19.74
N PRO A 30 -10.91 5.93 -20.86
CA PRO A 30 -12.09 6.77 -20.87
C PRO A 30 -13.40 6.08 -20.52
N ASP A 31 -13.40 4.86 -19.98
CA ASP A 31 -14.64 4.13 -19.76
C ASP A 31 -15.19 4.26 -18.35
N GLU A 32 -16.29 4.98 -18.26
CA GLU A 32 -17.52 4.91 -17.42
C GLU A 32 -17.48 4.19 -16.05
N MET A 33 -16.46 3.56 -15.65
CA MET A 33 -16.40 2.81 -14.40
C MET A 33 -15.75 3.62 -13.29
N ASN A 34 -16.41 3.58 -12.15
CA ASN A 34 -15.91 3.99 -10.86
C ASN A 34 -16.31 5.41 -10.46
N LYS A 35 -17.62 5.60 -10.33
CA LYS A 35 -18.18 6.70 -9.57
C LYS A 35 -18.46 6.24 -8.14
N PHE A 36 -18.27 7.14 -7.20
CA PHE A 36 -18.71 6.89 -5.84
C PHE A 36 -20.23 6.77 -5.77
N GLU A 37 -20.73 5.65 -5.22
CA GLU A 37 -22.14 5.38 -4.97
C GLU A 37 -22.40 5.47 -3.47
N LEU A 38 -22.88 6.66 -3.02
CA LEU A 38 -23.20 6.87 -1.61
C LEU A 38 -24.46 6.10 -1.23
N THR A 39 -24.33 5.18 -0.30
CA THR A 39 -25.44 4.43 0.31
C THR A 39 -25.66 4.91 1.73
N SER A 40 -26.84 5.41 2.04
CA SER A 40 -27.20 5.86 3.38
C SER A 40 -28.69 5.85 3.60
N ALA A 41 -29.12 5.48 4.81
CA ALA A 41 -30.50 5.67 5.28
C ALA A 41 -30.79 7.13 5.71
N TYR A 42 -29.72 7.94 5.81
CA TYR A 42 -29.84 9.35 6.24
C TYR A 42 -29.80 10.29 5.05
N HIS A 43 -30.43 11.45 5.21
CA HIS A 43 -30.35 12.57 4.29
C HIS A 43 -29.71 13.77 5.00
N PRO A 44 -28.96 14.62 4.27
CA PRO A 44 -28.40 15.83 4.85
C PRO A 44 -29.49 16.74 5.47
N THR A 45 -29.25 17.14 6.71
CA THR A 45 -30.21 17.98 7.48
C THR A 45 -29.48 19.14 8.16
N GLY A 46 -30.24 20.16 8.59
CA GLY A 46 -29.71 21.35 9.25
C GLY A 46 -28.73 22.09 8.34
N ASP A 47 -27.54 22.36 8.83
CA ASP A 47 -26.48 23.08 8.11
C ASP A 47 -25.67 22.19 7.16
N GLN A 48 -25.90 20.85 7.17
CA GLN A 48 -25.14 19.91 6.35
C GLN A 48 -25.26 20.18 4.83
N PRO A 49 -26.44 20.44 4.24
CA PRO A 49 -26.59 20.72 2.82
C PRO A 49 -25.72 21.90 2.36
N GLU A 50 -25.69 22.99 3.15
CA GLU A 50 -24.90 24.18 2.86
C GLU A 50 -23.40 23.86 2.98
N ALA A 51 -22.98 23.18 4.04
CA ALA A 51 -21.59 22.76 4.23
C ALA A 51 -21.10 21.85 3.10
N ILE A 52 -21.93 20.88 2.65
CA ILE A 52 -21.61 20.01 1.50
C ILE A 52 -21.41 20.84 0.23
N ALA A 53 -22.31 21.79 -0.04
CA ALA A 53 -22.23 22.63 -1.23
C ALA A 53 -20.94 23.49 -1.23
N GLN A 54 -20.68 24.19 -0.12
CA GLN A 54 -19.50 25.05 0.03
C GLN A 54 -18.19 24.27 -0.08
N LEU A 55 -18.08 23.13 0.60
CA LEU A 55 -16.89 22.28 0.56
C LEU A 55 -16.65 21.71 -0.84
N THR A 56 -17.73 21.26 -1.51
CA THR A 56 -17.65 20.72 -2.87
C THR A 56 -17.19 21.78 -3.87
N GLU A 57 -17.76 22.99 -3.78
CA GLU A 57 -17.38 24.08 -4.67
C GLU A 57 -15.95 24.54 -4.42
N GLY A 58 -15.56 24.69 -3.15
CA GLY A 58 -14.18 25.02 -2.81
C GLY A 58 -13.14 24.03 -3.39
N VAL A 59 -13.45 22.72 -3.40
CA VAL A 59 -12.58 21.72 -4.06
C VAL A 59 -12.55 21.94 -5.58
N ARG A 60 -13.67 22.27 -6.21
CA ARG A 60 -13.74 22.53 -7.66
C ARG A 60 -12.99 23.80 -8.06
N GLU A 61 -13.08 24.84 -7.26
CA GLU A 61 -12.34 26.09 -7.44
C GLU A 61 -10.86 25.99 -7.09
N GLY A 62 -10.44 24.88 -6.50
CA GLY A 62 -9.05 24.64 -6.14
C GLY A 62 -8.61 25.34 -4.87
N VAL A 63 -9.52 25.60 -3.94
CA VAL A 63 -9.18 26.13 -2.62
C VAL A 63 -8.25 25.17 -1.91
N HIS A 64 -7.07 25.68 -1.52
CA HIS A 64 -6.00 24.85 -0.97
C HIS A 64 -6.35 24.18 0.36
N ALA A 65 -7.12 24.85 1.23
CA ALA A 65 -7.50 24.30 2.52
C ALA A 65 -8.89 24.80 2.92
N GLN A 66 -9.70 23.90 3.48
CA GLN A 66 -11.03 24.19 4.01
C GLN A 66 -11.19 23.54 5.38
N THR A 67 -11.97 24.15 6.27
CA THR A 67 -12.22 23.62 7.61
C THR A 67 -13.72 23.37 7.80
N LEU A 68 -14.07 22.12 8.14
CA LEU A 68 -15.42 21.77 8.58
C LEU A 68 -15.48 21.78 10.11
N LEU A 69 -16.17 22.76 10.68
CA LEU A 69 -16.38 22.88 12.13
C LEU A 69 -17.71 22.26 12.52
N GLY A 70 -17.72 21.44 13.55
CA GLY A 70 -18.95 20.84 14.07
C GLY A 70 -18.69 20.02 15.34
N VAL A 71 -19.69 20.01 16.22
CA VAL A 71 -19.62 19.24 17.47
C VAL A 71 -19.58 17.72 17.23
N THR A 72 -19.17 16.96 18.22
CA THR A 72 -19.21 15.49 18.15
C THR A 72 -20.66 15.03 17.91
N GLY A 73 -20.83 14.08 16.97
CA GLY A 73 -22.16 13.58 16.61
C GLY A 73 -22.94 14.44 15.61
N SER A 74 -22.39 15.55 15.09
CA SER A 74 -23.07 16.39 14.07
C SER A 74 -23.09 15.78 12.66
N GLY A 75 -22.57 14.55 12.48
CA GLY A 75 -22.57 13.88 11.19
C GLY A 75 -21.46 14.38 10.24
N LYS A 76 -20.31 14.85 10.76
CA LYS A 76 -19.18 15.33 9.94
C LYS A 76 -18.71 14.26 8.93
N THR A 77 -18.61 12.98 9.33
CA THR A 77 -18.22 11.89 8.44
C THR A 77 -19.19 11.73 7.28
N PHE A 78 -20.50 11.81 7.56
CA PHE A 78 -21.54 11.77 6.54
C PHE A 78 -21.48 12.98 5.60
N THR A 79 -21.23 14.19 6.13
CA THR A 79 -21.01 15.40 5.34
C THR A 79 -19.85 15.19 4.36
N ILE A 80 -18.72 14.68 4.83
CA ILE A 80 -17.55 14.40 4.00
C ILE A 80 -17.82 13.30 2.98
N ALA A 81 -18.57 12.25 3.34
CA ALA A 81 -18.96 11.21 2.38
C ALA A 81 -19.76 11.79 1.20
N ASN A 82 -20.68 12.73 1.47
CA ASN A 82 -21.40 13.45 0.40
C ASN A 82 -20.45 14.32 -0.46
N VAL A 83 -19.48 15.00 0.14
CA VAL A 83 -18.48 15.78 -0.62
C VAL A 83 -17.67 14.86 -1.52
N ILE A 84 -17.18 13.72 -1.01
CA ILE A 84 -16.42 12.72 -1.78
C ILE A 84 -17.24 12.23 -2.98
N ALA A 85 -18.51 11.87 -2.76
CA ALA A 85 -19.41 11.44 -3.84
C ALA A 85 -19.60 12.53 -4.92
N ASN A 86 -19.72 13.80 -4.50
CA ASN A 86 -19.92 14.92 -5.42
C ASN A 86 -18.68 15.29 -6.25
N ILE A 87 -17.48 15.12 -5.70
CA ILE A 87 -16.22 15.45 -6.39
C ILE A 87 -15.68 14.30 -7.22
N ASN A 88 -16.01 13.07 -6.87
CA ASN A 88 -15.61 11.83 -7.54
C ASN A 88 -14.08 11.74 -7.82
N LYS A 89 -13.26 11.96 -6.78
CA LYS A 89 -11.80 11.88 -6.85
C LYS A 89 -11.27 10.92 -5.80
N PRO A 90 -10.16 10.21 -6.07
CA PRO A 90 -9.46 9.43 -5.05
C PRO A 90 -9.17 10.29 -3.82
N THR A 91 -9.49 9.75 -2.66
CA THR A 91 -9.45 10.50 -1.40
C THR A 91 -8.58 9.79 -0.37
N LEU A 92 -7.66 10.52 0.25
CA LEU A 92 -6.91 10.06 1.41
C LEU A 92 -7.49 10.69 2.69
N ILE A 93 -7.83 9.85 3.64
CA ILE A 93 -8.28 10.24 4.99
C ILE A 93 -7.18 9.90 5.96
N LEU A 94 -6.57 10.94 6.57
CA LEU A 94 -5.48 10.78 7.51
C LEU A 94 -5.97 10.90 8.95
N SER A 95 -5.72 9.87 9.75
CA SER A 95 -6.06 9.81 11.17
C SER A 95 -4.80 9.77 12.04
N HIS A 96 -4.88 10.31 13.24
CA HIS A 96 -3.74 10.36 14.16
C HIS A 96 -3.38 9.01 14.82
N ASN A 97 -4.28 8.03 14.79
CA ASN A 97 -4.02 6.70 15.34
C ASN A 97 -4.81 5.59 14.61
N LYS A 98 -4.41 4.32 14.86
CA LYS A 98 -5.04 3.12 14.27
C LYS A 98 -6.52 2.98 14.65
N THR A 99 -6.89 3.29 15.88
CA THR A 99 -8.26 3.09 16.40
C THR A 99 -9.26 3.99 15.68
N LEU A 100 -8.92 5.28 15.56
CA LEU A 100 -9.76 6.22 14.83
C LEU A 100 -9.77 5.91 13.32
N ALA A 101 -8.63 5.49 12.75
CA ALA A 101 -8.58 5.03 11.38
C ALA A 101 -9.53 3.85 11.14
N ALA A 102 -9.56 2.87 12.05
CA ALA A 102 -10.48 1.72 11.97
C ALA A 102 -11.96 2.13 12.04
N GLN A 103 -12.29 3.07 12.93
CA GLN A 103 -13.65 3.61 13.02
C GLN A 103 -14.05 4.30 11.71
N LEU A 104 -13.22 5.22 11.20
CA LEU A 104 -13.49 5.93 9.96
C LEU A 104 -13.58 4.97 8.77
N TYR A 105 -12.70 3.97 8.69
CA TYR A 105 -12.76 2.92 7.67
C TYR A 105 -14.12 2.22 7.67
N SER A 106 -14.61 1.81 8.86
CA SER A 106 -15.90 1.15 8.99
C SER A 106 -17.07 2.06 8.57
N GLU A 107 -17.05 3.34 8.97
CA GLU A 107 -18.06 4.32 8.59
C GLU A 107 -18.07 4.55 7.06
N PHE A 108 -16.90 4.79 6.44
CA PHE A 108 -16.83 5.00 4.98
C PHE A 108 -17.15 3.75 4.19
N LYS A 109 -16.77 2.55 4.69
CA LYS A 109 -17.16 1.27 4.05
C LYS A 109 -18.68 1.08 4.08
N GLY A 110 -19.35 1.55 5.13
CA GLY A 110 -20.83 1.58 5.21
C GLY A 110 -21.45 2.57 4.22
N PHE A 111 -20.82 3.73 3.99
CA PHE A 111 -21.30 4.71 3.02
C PHE A 111 -21.01 4.34 1.56
N PHE A 112 -19.94 3.60 1.30
CA PHE A 112 -19.48 3.21 -0.03
C PHE A 112 -19.25 1.69 -0.13
N PRO A 113 -20.29 0.87 0.04
CA PRO A 113 -20.16 -0.59 0.08
C PRO A 113 -19.65 -1.19 -1.23
N ASN A 114 -19.94 -0.54 -2.38
CA ASN A 114 -19.59 -1.00 -3.72
C ASN A 114 -18.29 -0.36 -4.26
N ASN A 115 -17.70 0.58 -3.52
CA ASN A 115 -16.49 1.28 -3.93
C ASN A 115 -15.24 0.77 -3.17
N ALA A 116 -14.06 1.13 -3.62
CA ALA A 116 -12.81 0.78 -2.95
C ALA A 116 -12.59 1.67 -1.74
N VAL A 117 -12.98 1.19 -0.58
CA VAL A 117 -12.61 1.80 0.70
C VAL A 117 -11.54 0.92 1.32
N GLU A 118 -10.34 1.49 1.48
CA GLU A 118 -9.13 0.78 1.82
C GLU A 118 -8.55 1.26 3.16
N TYR A 119 -7.87 0.36 3.87
CA TYR A 119 -7.29 0.63 5.18
C TYR A 119 -5.77 0.56 5.12
N TYR A 120 -5.09 1.66 5.46
CA TYR A 120 -3.64 1.76 5.35
C TYR A 120 -3.00 2.29 6.63
N VAL A 121 -2.65 1.38 7.54
CA VAL A 121 -2.01 1.71 8.83
C VAL A 121 -0.70 0.95 9.00
N SER A 122 0.03 1.21 10.09
CA SER A 122 1.24 0.44 10.39
C SER A 122 0.90 -1.04 10.55
N TYR A 123 1.61 -1.91 9.85
CA TYR A 123 1.45 -3.36 9.88
C TYR A 123 2.14 -4.04 11.07
N TYR A 124 2.86 -3.27 11.91
CA TYR A 124 3.42 -3.79 13.13
C TYR A 124 2.36 -3.85 14.24
N ASP A 125 2.17 -5.04 14.82
CA ASP A 125 1.43 -5.20 16.07
C ASP A 125 2.31 -4.85 17.27
N TYR A 126 3.60 -5.16 17.17
CA TYR A 126 4.62 -4.80 18.13
C TYR A 126 5.85 -4.30 17.39
N TYR A 127 6.44 -3.24 17.91
CA TYR A 127 7.68 -2.67 17.38
C TYR A 127 8.54 -2.17 18.53
N GLN A 128 9.66 -2.83 18.78
CA GLN A 128 10.70 -2.40 19.68
C GLN A 128 11.91 -1.97 18.83
N PRO A 129 12.24 -0.68 18.81
CA PRO A 129 13.46 -0.24 18.14
C PRO A 129 14.68 -0.81 18.84
N GLU A 130 15.74 -1.04 18.08
CA GLU A 130 17.02 -1.35 18.67
C GLU A 130 17.54 -0.18 19.51
N ALA A 131 18.19 -0.48 20.62
CA ALA A 131 18.82 0.49 21.47
C ALA A 131 20.11 -0.08 22.07
N TYR A 132 21.11 0.80 22.22
CA TYR A 132 22.33 0.46 22.90
C TYR A 132 22.51 1.32 24.15
N LEU A 133 22.71 0.67 25.29
CA LEU A 133 22.94 1.32 26.59
C LEU A 133 24.44 1.24 26.91
N PRO A 134 25.23 2.30 26.61
CA PRO A 134 26.68 2.27 26.81
C PRO A 134 27.11 2.04 28.26
N SER A 135 26.28 2.48 29.23
CA SER A 135 26.58 2.36 30.65
C SER A 135 26.60 0.94 31.18
N SER A 136 25.89 0.03 30.54
CA SER A 136 25.79 -1.40 30.91
C SER A 136 26.25 -2.34 29.82
N ASP A 137 26.79 -1.82 28.72
CA ASP A 137 27.12 -2.57 27.48
C ASP A 137 25.95 -3.50 27.06
N THR A 138 24.74 -3.01 27.22
CA THR A 138 23.53 -3.77 26.90
C THR A 138 23.00 -3.34 25.54
N TYR A 139 22.91 -4.29 24.62
CA TYR A 139 22.26 -4.12 23.35
C TYR A 139 20.86 -4.72 23.40
N ILE A 140 19.86 -3.90 23.12
CA ILE A 140 18.46 -4.33 22.98
C ILE A 140 18.23 -4.51 21.48
N GLU A 141 18.00 -5.74 21.08
CA GLU A 141 17.72 -6.07 19.69
C GLU A 141 16.37 -5.50 19.24
N LYS A 142 16.32 -5.17 17.93
CA LYS A 142 15.05 -4.83 17.28
C LYS A 142 14.13 -6.05 17.35
N ASP A 143 12.92 -5.85 17.89
CA ASP A 143 11.88 -6.87 17.91
C ASP A 143 10.61 -6.31 17.25
N LEU A 144 10.00 -7.08 16.37
CA LEU A 144 8.82 -6.67 15.64
C LEU A 144 7.94 -7.88 15.32
N ALA A 145 6.64 -7.66 15.38
CA ALA A 145 5.63 -8.61 14.93
C ALA A 145 4.79 -7.97 13.83
N ILE A 146 4.81 -8.57 12.64
CA ILE A 146 4.04 -8.13 11.48
C ILE A 146 2.65 -8.75 11.55
N ASN A 147 1.63 -7.95 11.26
CA ASN A 147 0.26 -8.40 11.12
C ASN A 147 -0.04 -8.64 9.64
N ASP A 148 -0.16 -9.92 9.26
CA ASP A 148 -0.38 -10.34 7.87
C ASP A 148 -1.71 -9.80 7.28
N GLU A 149 -2.74 -9.61 8.13
CA GLU A 149 -4.00 -9.04 7.67
C GLU A 149 -3.86 -7.55 7.33
N ILE A 150 -3.11 -6.80 8.14
CA ILE A 150 -2.84 -5.39 7.85
C ILE A 150 -1.94 -5.26 6.63
N ASP A 151 -0.97 -6.15 6.45
CA ASP A 151 -0.11 -6.15 5.25
C ASP A 151 -0.94 -6.40 3.98
N LYS A 152 -1.86 -7.37 4.00
CA LYS A 152 -2.85 -7.58 2.93
C LYS A 152 -3.63 -6.31 2.61
N LEU A 153 -4.18 -5.64 3.63
CA LEU A 153 -4.97 -4.41 3.44
C LEU A 153 -4.13 -3.27 2.84
N ARG A 154 -2.85 -3.17 3.20
CA ARG A 154 -1.92 -2.19 2.60
C ARG A 154 -1.65 -2.50 1.13
N LEU A 155 -1.44 -3.76 0.79
CA LEU A 155 -1.30 -4.21 -0.60
C LEU A 155 -2.57 -3.94 -1.39
N ALA A 156 -3.75 -4.22 -0.82
CA ALA A 156 -5.06 -3.94 -1.43
C ALA A 156 -5.21 -2.44 -1.75
N ALA A 157 -4.90 -1.56 -0.78
CA ALA A 157 -4.94 -0.12 -0.96
C ALA A 157 -4.01 0.35 -2.10
N THR A 158 -2.78 -0.15 -2.13
CA THR A 158 -1.80 0.19 -3.18
C THR A 158 -2.28 -0.30 -4.55
N SER A 159 -2.79 -1.53 -4.62
CA SER A 159 -3.32 -2.11 -5.86
C SER A 159 -4.55 -1.33 -6.37
N ALA A 160 -5.46 -0.94 -5.47
CA ALA A 160 -6.63 -0.14 -5.82
C ALA A 160 -6.23 1.22 -6.39
N LEU A 161 -5.28 1.92 -5.77
CA LEU A 161 -4.77 3.20 -6.25
C LEU A 161 -4.09 3.09 -7.63
N LEU A 162 -3.30 2.03 -7.84
CA LEU A 162 -2.57 1.82 -9.10
C LEU A 162 -3.42 1.17 -10.20
N SER A 163 -4.63 0.71 -9.90
CA SER A 163 -5.56 0.14 -10.90
C SER A 163 -6.09 1.18 -11.89
N GLY A 164 -5.98 2.47 -11.56
CA GLY A 164 -6.53 3.57 -12.35
C GLY A 164 -7.98 3.93 -12.00
N ARG A 165 -8.60 3.24 -11.01
CA ARG A 165 -9.96 3.59 -10.55
C ARG A 165 -9.95 4.92 -9.79
N LYS A 166 -11.06 5.67 -9.92
CA LYS A 166 -11.22 7.00 -9.32
C LYS A 166 -12.02 6.97 -8.02
N ASP A 167 -12.74 5.89 -7.77
CA ASP A 167 -13.64 5.69 -6.64
C ASP A 167 -12.94 5.01 -5.44
N VAL A 168 -11.76 5.53 -5.08
CA VAL A 168 -10.92 4.97 -4.00
C VAL A 168 -10.88 5.93 -2.82
N VAL A 169 -11.22 5.43 -1.64
CA VAL A 169 -11.01 6.10 -0.35
C VAL A 169 -9.98 5.30 0.44
N VAL A 170 -8.85 5.91 0.75
CA VAL A 170 -7.85 5.30 1.63
C VAL A 170 -7.94 5.94 3.01
N VAL A 171 -8.27 5.16 4.03
CA VAL A 171 -8.23 5.59 5.43
C VAL A 171 -6.92 5.15 6.04
N SER A 172 -6.12 6.12 6.46
CA SER A 172 -4.74 5.88 6.89
C SER A 172 -4.42 6.50 8.25
N SER A 173 -3.39 5.96 8.88
CA SER A 173 -2.67 6.63 9.98
C SER A 173 -1.43 7.35 9.44
N VAL A 174 -0.68 8.02 10.31
CA VAL A 174 0.58 8.68 9.98
C VAL A 174 1.61 7.78 9.26
N SER A 175 1.46 6.46 9.36
CA SER A 175 2.35 5.50 8.69
C SER A 175 2.35 5.59 7.16
N CYS A 176 1.37 6.24 6.54
CA CYS A 176 1.34 6.44 5.09
C CYS A 176 2.39 7.44 4.57
N ILE A 177 2.96 8.27 5.45
CA ILE A 177 4.02 9.22 5.05
C ILE A 177 5.41 8.57 4.92
N TYR A 178 5.57 7.37 5.47
CA TYR A 178 6.80 6.61 5.32
C TYR A 178 6.73 5.79 4.04
N GLY A 179 7.58 6.13 3.06
CA GLY A 179 7.65 5.41 1.78
C GLY A 179 8.18 3.98 1.97
N MET A 180 7.56 3.03 1.24
CA MET A 180 7.95 1.61 1.27
C MET A 180 8.29 1.09 -0.13
N GLY A 181 8.87 1.93 -0.98
CA GLY A 181 9.26 1.55 -2.34
C GLY A 181 8.81 2.57 -3.38
N ASN A 182 9.22 2.33 -4.62
CA ASN A 182 8.88 3.18 -5.75
C ASN A 182 7.58 2.69 -6.39
N PRO A 183 6.51 3.53 -6.47
CA PRO A 183 5.27 3.15 -7.13
C PRO A 183 5.44 2.74 -8.59
N ALA A 184 6.43 3.31 -9.30
CA ALA A 184 6.73 2.93 -10.69
C ALA A 184 7.26 1.49 -10.78
N ASP A 185 8.15 1.08 -9.86
CA ASP A 185 8.68 -0.28 -9.83
C ASP A 185 7.59 -1.28 -9.48
N PHE A 186 6.69 -0.93 -8.55
CA PHE A 186 5.53 -1.76 -8.24
C PHE A 186 4.62 -1.93 -9.48
N TYR A 187 4.31 -0.84 -10.18
CA TYR A 187 3.45 -0.87 -11.38
C TYR A 187 4.09 -1.65 -12.53
N ASN A 188 5.40 -1.51 -12.75
CA ASN A 188 6.13 -2.22 -13.81
C ASN A 188 6.16 -3.75 -13.60
N ASN A 189 5.94 -4.21 -12.38
CA ASN A 189 5.86 -5.63 -12.03
C ASN A 189 4.42 -6.18 -12.01
N VAL A 190 3.42 -5.39 -12.41
CA VAL A 190 2.06 -5.88 -12.62
C VAL A 190 2.04 -6.84 -13.80
N ILE A 191 1.39 -7.99 -13.62
CA ILE A 191 1.23 -9.00 -14.66
C ILE A 191 -0.18 -8.90 -15.22
N GLU A 192 -0.30 -8.54 -16.48
CA GLU A 192 -1.59 -8.51 -17.18
C GLU A 192 -1.82 -9.83 -17.90
N VAL A 193 -2.97 -10.45 -17.66
CA VAL A 193 -3.42 -11.69 -18.29
C VAL A 193 -4.75 -11.46 -18.97
N GLN A 194 -4.95 -12.09 -20.12
CA GLN A 194 -6.20 -11.98 -20.89
C GLN A 194 -6.53 -13.35 -21.51
N GLN A 195 -7.78 -13.78 -21.35
CA GLN A 195 -8.29 -15.01 -21.95
C GLN A 195 -8.12 -14.99 -23.48
N GLY A 196 -7.74 -16.12 -24.05
CA GLY A 196 -7.51 -16.29 -25.48
C GLY A 196 -6.21 -15.69 -26.00
N LYS A 197 -5.40 -15.04 -25.13
CA LYS A 197 -4.08 -14.55 -25.52
C LYS A 197 -3.00 -15.60 -25.34
N ASN A 198 -2.08 -15.59 -26.29
CA ASN A 198 -0.87 -16.43 -26.22
C ASN A 198 0.08 -15.83 -25.17
N TYR A 199 0.36 -16.60 -24.15
CA TYR A 199 1.24 -16.24 -23.04
C TYR A 199 2.02 -17.47 -22.62
N SER A 200 3.32 -17.54 -22.92
CA SER A 200 4.10 -18.70 -22.52
C SER A 200 4.04 -18.94 -21.02
N ARG A 201 3.55 -20.14 -20.63
CA ARG A 201 3.41 -20.52 -19.22
C ARG A 201 4.73 -20.35 -18.46
N ASN A 202 5.87 -20.71 -19.04
CA ASN A 202 7.16 -20.60 -18.38
C ASN A 202 7.56 -19.13 -18.14
N VAL A 203 7.22 -18.24 -19.07
CA VAL A 203 7.43 -16.81 -18.90
C VAL A 203 6.50 -16.27 -17.82
N PHE A 204 5.25 -16.69 -17.81
CA PHE A 204 4.28 -16.32 -16.78
C PHE A 204 4.74 -16.73 -15.37
N LEU A 205 5.19 -17.97 -15.18
CA LEU A 205 5.70 -18.44 -13.90
C LEU A 205 6.93 -17.66 -13.44
N ARG A 206 7.82 -17.29 -14.35
CA ARG A 206 8.98 -16.44 -14.04
C ARG A 206 8.53 -15.05 -13.61
N ARG A 207 7.56 -14.45 -14.31
CA ARG A 207 6.99 -13.16 -13.95
C ARG A 207 6.34 -13.17 -12.55
N LEU A 208 5.70 -14.28 -12.13
CA LEU A 208 5.19 -14.42 -10.76
C LEU A 208 6.32 -14.37 -9.73
N VAL A 209 7.44 -15.06 -9.99
CA VAL A 209 8.62 -15.01 -9.10
C VAL A 209 9.24 -13.61 -9.07
N ASP A 210 9.36 -12.96 -10.23
CA ASP A 210 9.86 -11.57 -10.32
C ASP A 210 8.94 -10.59 -9.57
N SER A 211 7.62 -10.88 -9.50
CA SER A 211 6.63 -10.12 -8.72
C SER A 211 6.52 -10.61 -7.25
N LEU A 212 7.55 -11.32 -6.77
CA LEU A 212 7.73 -11.80 -5.39
C LEU A 212 6.70 -12.84 -4.91
N TYR A 213 6.00 -13.53 -5.81
CA TYR A 213 5.23 -14.71 -5.45
C TYR A 213 6.16 -15.92 -5.28
N VAL A 214 5.91 -16.70 -4.23
CA VAL A 214 6.72 -17.89 -3.92
C VAL A 214 6.00 -19.14 -4.38
N ARG A 215 6.70 -20.03 -5.12
CA ARG A 215 6.13 -21.33 -5.49
C ARG A 215 6.07 -22.25 -4.28
N ASN A 216 4.85 -22.70 -3.94
CA ASN A 216 4.64 -23.70 -2.90
C ASN A 216 3.51 -24.64 -3.35
N ASP A 217 3.87 -25.85 -3.73
CA ASP A 217 2.91 -26.85 -4.25
C ASP A 217 2.19 -27.61 -3.11
N ILE A 218 2.64 -27.47 -1.85
CA ILE A 218 2.10 -28.17 -0.67
C ILE A 218 1.12 -27.28 0.08
N ASP A 219 1.63 -26.14 0.62
CA ASP A 219 0.84 -25.20 1.41
C ASP A 219 0.66 -23.90 0.64
N LEU A 220 -0.55 -23.67 0.15
CA LEU A 220 -0.87 -22.48 -0.62
C LEU A 220 -1.38 -21.39 0.32
N ASN A 221 -0.47 -20.50 0.70
CA ASN A 221 -0.75 -19.31 1.53
C ASN A 221 -0.73 -18.05 0.67
N ARG A 222 -1.19 -16.91 1.22
CA ARG A 222 -1.13 -15.61 0.55
C ARG A 222 0.30 -15.31 0.06
N GLY A 223 0.41 -14.78 -1.15
CA GLY A 223 1.69 -14.53 -1.80
C GLY A 223 2.35 -15.77 -2.39
N ASN A 224 1.68 -16.93 -2.36
CA ASN A 224 2.20 -18.16 -2.96
C ASN A 224 1.42 -18.53 -4.23
N PHE A 225 2.07 -19.29 -5.10
CA PHE A 225 1.41 -19.95 -6.22
C PHE A 225 1.81 -21.42 -6.30
N ARG A 226 0.92 -22.24 -6.86
CA ARG A 226 1.20 -23.64 -7.17
C ARG A 226 0.85 -23.97 -8.61
N VAL A 227 1.49 -25.01 -9.13
CA VAL A 227 1.28 -25.48 -10.50
C VAL A 227 0.83 -26.94 -10.48
N LYS A 228 -0.33 -27.20 -11.06
CA LYS A 228 -0.88 -28.56 -11.23
C LYS A 228 -1.26 -28.78 -12.69
N GLY A 229 -0.39 -29.46 -13.45
CA GLY A 229 -0.59 -29.63 -14.90
C GLY A 229 -0.62 -28.29 -15.61
N ASP A 230 -1.71 -28.01 -16.29
CA ASP A 230 -1.93 -26.78 -17.03
C ASP A 230 -2.59 -25.65 -16.20
N THR A 231 -2.82 -25.91 -14.93
CA THR A 231 -3.46 -24.97 -13.99
C THR A 231 -2.43 -24.33 -13.08
N VAL A 232 -2.50 -23.01 -12.95
CA VAL A 232 -1.74 -22.22 -12.00
C VAL A 232 -2.70 -21.54 -11.02
N ASP A 233 -2.65 -21.95 -9.76
CA ASP A 233 -3.40 -21.32 -8.67
C ASP A 233 -2.49 -20.31 -7.96
N ILE A 234 -2.93 -19.07 -7.85
CA ILE A 234 -2.19 -17.95 -7.22
C ILE A 234 -3.02 -17.48 -6.04
N TYR A 235 -2.49 -17.57 -4.82
CA TYR A 235 -3.13 -16.92 -3.68
C TYR A 235 -2.67 -15.47 -3.64
N LEU A 236 -3.57 -14.57 -4.04
CA LEU A 236 -3.26 -13.15 -4.14
C LEU A 236 -2.85 -12.60 -2.78
N ALA A 237 -1.76 -11.82 -2.75
CA ALA A 237 -1.25 -11.26 -1.50
C ALA A 237 -2.17 -10.17 -0.91
N TYR A 238 -3.01 -9.56 -1.76
CA TYR A 238 -3.92 -8.44 -1.46
C TYR A 238 -5.40 -8.84 -1.38
N ALA A 239 -5.72 -10.15 -1.44
CA ALA A 239 -7.10 -10.65 -1.42
C ALA A 239 -7.20 -11.96 -0.63
N ASP A 240 -8.43 -12.39 -0.34
CA ASP A 240 -8.70 -13.64 0.39
C ASP A 240 -9.01 -14.81 -0.55
N ASN A 241 -9.07 -14.57 -1.85
CA ASN A 241 -9.40 -15.56 -2.86
C ASN A 241 -8.18 -15.96 -3.68
N LEU A 242 -8.28 -17.14 -4.32
CA LEU A 242 -7.29 -17.60 -5.29
C LEU A 242 -7.65 -17.06 -6.68
N LEU A 243 -6.65 -16.69 -7.45
CA LEU A 243 -6.77 -16.54 -8.89
C LEU A 243 -6.27 -17.81 -9.56
N ARG A 244 -7.13 -18.48 -10.30
CA ARG A 244 -6.81 -19.67 -11.08
C ARG A 244 -6.69 -19.30 -12.54
N ILE A 245 -5.55 -19.65 -13.14
CA ILE A 245 -5.28 -19.48 -14.56
C ILE A 245 -5.08 -20.86 -15.18
N VAL A 246 -5.91 -21.20 -16.14
CA VAL A 246 -5.81 -22.44 -16.89
C VAL A 246 -5.18 -22.16 -18.25
N PHE A 247 -4.19 -22.95 -18.61
CA PHE A 247 -3.49 -22.87 -19.88
C PHE A 247 -3.90 -24.01 -20.81
N TRP A 248 -4.02 -23.71 -22.10
CA TRP A 248 -4.04 -24.69 -23.17
C TRP A 248 -2.77 -24.51 -24.03
N GLY A 249 -1.72 -25.27 -23.70
CA GLY A 249 -0.40 -25.03 -24.22
C GLY A 249 0.17 -23.70 -23.72
N ASP A 250 0.37 -22.72 -24.63
CA ASP A 250 0.80 -21.36 -24.31
C ASP A 250 -0.35 -20.32 -24.41
N GLU A 251 -1.59 -20.77 -24.54
CA GLU A 251 -2.76 -19.89 -24.55
C GLU A 251 -3.47 -19.91 -23.19
N ILE A 252 -3.95 -18.76 -22.73
CA ILE A 252 -4.78 -18.67 -21.52
C ILE A 252 -6.22 -19.06 -21.86
N ASP A 253 -6.65 -20.25 -21.39
CA ASP A 253 -7.98 -20.79 -21.61
C ASP A 253 -9.02 -20.13 -20.71
N SER A 254 -8.74 -20.01 -19.40
CA SER A 254 -9.64 -19.35 -18.47
C SER A 254 -8.91 -18.63 -17.32
N ILE A 255 -9.58 -17.59 -16.79
CA ILE A 255 -9.16 -16.82 -15.62
C ILE A 255 -10.32 -16.84 -14.64
N GLU A 256 -10.13 -17.44 -13.46
CA GLU A 256 -11.19 -17.68 -12.49
C GLU A 256 -10.77 -17.23 -11.10
N GLU A 257 -11.69 -16.59 -10.39
CA GLU A 257 -11.57 -16.37 -8.94
C GLU A 257 -12.18 -17.56 -8.22
N VAL A 258 -11.44 -18.12 -7.26
CA VAL A 258 -11.79 -19.38 -6.60
C VAL A 258 -11.70 -19.20 -5.10
N ASP A 259 -12.70 -19.68 -4.38
CA ASP A 259 -12.67 -19.77 -2.92
C ASP A 259 -11.60 -20.77 -2.46
N PRO A 260 -10.63 -20.36 -1.62
CA PRO A 260 -9.50 -21.21 -1.24
C PRO A 260 -9.88 -22.43 -0.40
N VAL A 261 -11.03 -22.38 0.28
CA VAL A 261 -11.48 -23.44 1.19
C VAL A 261 -12.33 -24.47 0.44
N SER A 262 -13.33 -24.02 -0.30
CA SER A 262 -14.26 -24.91 -1.02
C SER A 262 -13.76 -25.31 -2.41
N GLY A 263 -12.84 -24.52 -2.99
CA GLY A 263 -12.38 -24.70 -4.37
C GLY A 263 -13.43 -24.33 -5.44
N VAL A 264 -14.51 -23.67 -5.03
CA VAL A 264 -15.60 -23.27 -5.94
C VAL A 264 -15.22 -21.98 -6.66
N THR A 265 -15.49 -21.92 -7.96
CA THR A 265 -15.32 -20.70 -8.77
C THR A 265 -16.36 -19.66 -8.36
N ILE A 266 -15.89 -18.48 -7.95
CA ILE A 266 -16.71 -17.34 -7.52
C ILE A 266 -17.03 -16.44 -8.72
N ALA A 267 -16.02 -16.15 -9.55
CA ALA A 267 -16.13 -15.28 -10.70
C ALA A 267 -15.22 -15.75 -11.85
N ARG A 268 -15.52 -15.28 -13.07
CA ARG A 268 -14.68 -15.45 -14.27
C ARG A 268 -14.39 -14.11 -14.89
N PHE A 269 -13.20 -13.98 -15.46
CA PHE A 269 -12.71 -12.72 -16.02
C PHE A 269 -12.18 -12.93 -17.44
N ASP A 270 -12.45 -11.97 -18.31
CA ASP A 270 -11.84 -11.93 -19.64
C ASP A 270 -10.39 -11.41 -19.57
N ALA A 271 -10.10 -10.55 -18.58
CA ALA A 271 -8.76 -10.03 -18.32
C ALA A 271 -8.59 -9.77 -16.81
N TYR A 272 -7.35 -9.90 -16.33
CA TYR A 272 -7.02 -9.65 -14.93
C TYR A 272 -5.62 -9.04 -14.79
N LYS A 273 -5.44 -8.19 -13.73
CA LYS A 273 -4.15 -7.62 -13.35
C LYS A 273 -3.70 -8.23 -12.02
N ILE A 274 -2.57 -8.92 -12.05
CA ILE A 274 -1.95 -9.50 -10.87
C ILE A 274 -0.91 -8.52 -10.37
N TYR A 275 -1.12 -7.98 -9.17
CA TYR A 275 -0.19 -7.06 -8.52
C TYR A 275 0.87 -7.82 -7.73
N PRO A 276 2.07 -7.23 -7.50
CA PRO A 276 3.14 -7.84 -6.73
C PRO A 276 2.72 -8.31 -5.33
N ALA A 277 3.39 -9.34 -4.84
CA ALA A 277 3.12 -9.92 -3.53
C ALA A 277 3.74 -9.14 -2.36
N ASN A 278 4.53 -8.10 -2.61
CA ASN A 278 5.12 -7.27 -1.58
C ASN A 278 5.11 -5.80 -2.00
N LEU A 279 4.90 -4.89 -1.05
CA LEU A 279 4.95 -3.44 -1.29
C LEU A 279 6.34 -2.96 -1.67
N PHE A 280 7.37 -3.60 -1.12
CA PHE A 280 8.74 -3.24 -1.40
C PHE A 280 9.22 -3.93 -2.69
N MET A 281 8.97 -3.26 -3.81
CA MET A 281 9.46 -3.66 -5.12
C MET A 281 10.62 -2.77 -5.55
N THR A 282 11.71 -3.38 -6.00
CA THR A 282 12.89 -2.67 -6.50
C THR A 282 13.60 -3.50 -7.56
N THR A 283 14.37 -2.85 -8.43
CA THR A 283 15.21 -3.56 -9.40
C THR A 283 16.54 -3.98 -8.77
N LYS A 284 17.19 -5.02 -9.33
CA LYS A 284 18.52 -5.44 -8.86
C LYS A 284 19.55 -4.31 -8.95
N GLU A 285 19.46 -3.50 -10.00
CA GLU A 285 20.34 -2.34 -10.20
C GLU A 285 20.12 -1.28 -9.11
N ALA A 286 18.86 -1.01 -8.76
CA ALA A 286 18.51 -0.09 -7.68
C ALA A 286 18.98 -0.61 -6.32
N THR A 287 18.81 -1.92 -6.07
CA THR A 287 19.31 -2.56 -4.84
C THR A 287 20.83 -2.45 -4.72
N LEU A 288 21.57 -2.75 -5.78
CA LEU A 288 23.04 -2.66 -5.75
C LEU A 288 23.53 -1.23 -5.55
N ARG A 289 22.88 -0.25 -6.19
CA ARG A 289 23.17 1.18 -5.97
C ARG A 289 22.88 1.58 -4.52
N ALA A 290 21.71 1.21 -3.99
CA ALA A 290 21.34 1.53 -2.62
C ALA A 290 22.35 0.92 -1.61
N ILE A 291 22.75 -0.34 -1.80
CA ILE A 291 23.78 -1.00 -0.96
C ILE A 291 25.10 -0.21 -0.97
N HIS A 292 25.53 0.26 -2.14
CA HIS A 292 26.77 1.05 -2.25
C HIS A 292 26.67 2.38 -1.49
N GLU A 293 25.55 3.10 -1.63
CA GLU A 293 25.29 4.35 -0.90
C GLU A 293 25.21 4.11 0.62
N ILE A 294 24.56 3.00 1.04
CA ILE A 294 24.47 2.61 2.47
C ILE A 294 25.87 2.32 3.01
N GLU A 295 26.73 1.62 2.24
CA GLU A 295 28.10 1.31 2.64
C GLU A 295 28.96 2.56 2.83
N ASP A 296 28.81 3.54 1.92
CA ASP A 296 29.50 4.83 2.02
C ASP A 296 29.08 5.62 3.26
N ASP A 297 27.77 5.66 3.55
CA ASP A 297 27.26 6.37 4.73
C ASP A 297 27.60 5.63 6.03
N LEU A 298 27.57 4.30 6.02
CA LEU A 298 28.03 3.49 7.15
C LEU A 298 29.49 3.81 7.49
N HIS A 299 30.39 3.85 6.50
CA HIS A 299 31.80 4.19 6.71
C HIS A 299 31.98 5.55 7.39
N LYS A 300 31.27 6.57 6.89
CA LYS A 300 31.32 7.92 7.45
C LYS A 300 30.84 7.95 8.91
N GLN A 301 29.74 7.24 9.19
CA GLN A 301 29.13 7.23 10.52
C GLN A 301 29.98 6.43 11.53
N VAL A 302 30.58 5.32 11.11
CA VAL A 302 31.51 4.54 11.95
C VAL A 302 32.73 5.37 12.30
N GLN A 303 33.36 6.03 11.34
CA GLN A 303 34.49 6.94 11.60
C GLN A 303 34.12 8.09 12.54
N TRP A 304 32.92 8.64 12.39
CA TRP A 304 32.43 9.68 13.29
C TRP A 304 32.33 9.16 14.73
N PHE A 305 31.73 7.98 14.97
CA PHE A 305 31.66 7.38 16.30
C PHE A 305 33.03 7.08 16.90
N GLU A 306 33.97 6.59 16.09
CA GLU A 306 35.35 6.31 16.55
C GLU A 306 36.05 7.60 16.98
N ASN A 307 35.91 8.70 16.21
CA ASN A 307 36.48 10.02 16.52
C ASN A 307 35.89 10.65 17.79
N GLU A 308 34.60 10.37 18.06
CA GLU A 308 33.91 10.79 19.28
C GLU A 308 34.23 9.91 20.50
N GLY A 309 35.11 8.92 20.35
CA GLY A 309 35.47 8.01 21.44
C GLY A 309 34.38 6.99 21.79
N ARG A 310 33.55 6.62 20.83
CA ARG A 310 32.40 5.70 20.96
C ARG A 310 32.60 4.42 20.16
N PRO A 311 33.64 3.62 20.43
CA PRO A 311 34.00 2.46 19.60
C PRO A 311 32.97 1.31 19.68
N PHE A 312 32.22 1.21 20.78
CA PHE A 312 31.19 0.18 20.90
C PHE A 312 30.00 0.45 20.01
N GLU A 313 29.55 1.69 19.93
CA GLU A 313 28.48 2.10 19.00
C GLU A 313 28.93 1.95 17.54
N ALA A 314 30.17 2.32 17.22
CA ALA A 314 30.76 2.14 15.90
C ALA A 314 30.70 0.68 15.47
N LYS A 315 31.17 -0.24 16.34
CA LYS A 315 31.20 -1.68 16.07
C LYS A 315 29.77 -2.24 15.88
N ARG A 316 28.82 -1.89 16.76
CA ARG A 316 27.45 -2.38 16.69
C ARG A 316 26.73 -1.90 15.42
N LEU A 317 26.88 -0.62 15.08
CA LEU A 317 26.33 -0.09 13.84
C LEU A 317 26.90 -0.84 12.62
N GLN A 318 28.21 -1.04 12.59
CA GLN A 318 28.88 -1.76 11.51
C GLN A 318 28.35 -3.20 11.37
N GLU A 319 28.30 -3.95 12.46
CA GLU A 319 27.82 -5.34 12.47
C GLU A 319 26.37 -5.41 11.94
N ARG A 320 25.50 -4.53 12.44
CA ARG A 320 24.09 -4.53 12.07
C ARG A 320 23.86 -4.18 10.62
N VAL A 321 24.41 -3.08 10.15
CA VAL A 321 24.19 -2.63 8.77
C VAL A 321 24.86 -3.57 7.76
N THR A 322 26.02 -4.15 8.09
CA THR A 322 26.63 -5.16 7.25
C THR A 322 25.74 -6.39 7.09
N TYR A 323 25.14 -6.86 8.18
CA TYR A 323 24.19 -7.97 8.11
C TYR A 323 22.96 -7.63 7.25
N ASP A 324 22.36 -6.44 7.43
CA ASP A 324 21.23 -6.01 6.64
C ASP A 324 21.57 -5.92 5.13
N MET A 325 22.77 -5.41 4.79
CA MET A 325 23.24 -5.36 3.40
C MET A 325 23.45 -6.77 2.79
N GLU A 326 23.93 -7.73 3.57
CA GLU A 326 24.05 -9.13 3.12
C GLU A 326 22.65 -9.72 2.84
N MET A 327 21.69 -9.50 3.72
CA MET A 327 20.30 -9.93 3.51
C MET A 327 19.71 -9.30 2.25
N MET A 328 19.94 -8.01 2.00
CA MET A 328 19.48 -7.32 0.79
C MET A 328 20.13 -7.91 -0.49
N ARG A 329 21.42 -8.30 -0.43
CA ARG A 329 22.10 -8.91 -1.58
C ARG A 329 21.55 -10.29 -1.91
N GLU A 330 21.33 -11.12 -0.89
CA GLU A 330 20.95 -12.53 -1.05
C GLU A 330 19.44 -12.72 -1.27
N LEU A 331 18.62 -11.99 -0.51
CA LEU A 331 17.17 -12.18 -0.48
C LEU A 331 16.39 -11.03 -1.14
N GLY A 332 17.07 -9.93 -1.50
CA GLY A 332 16.42 -8.74 -2.03
C GLY A 332 15.74 -7.85 -0.98
N HIS A 333 15.73 -8.25 0.29
CA HIS A 333 15.14 -7.48 1.39
C HIS A 333 15.80 -7.81 2.73
N CYS A 334 15.60 -6.95 3.73
CA CYS A 334 15.99 -7.22 5.12
C CYS A 334 14.87 -6.81 6.08
N SER A 335 14.97 -7.26 7.33
CA SER A 335 14.04 -6.83 8.37
C SER A 335 14.19 -5.34 8.66
N GLY A 336 13.10 -4.56 8.50
CA GLY A 336 13.12 -3.10 8.66
C GLY A 336 13.74 -2.35 7.48
N ILE A 337 13.55 -2.88 6.27
CA ILE A 337 14.02 -2.25 5.03
C ILE A 337 13.50 -0.82 4.85
N GLU A 338 12.37 -0.47 5.47
CA GLU A 338 11.84 0.89 5.48
C GLU A 338 12.82 1.92 6.08
N ASN A 339 13.75 1.50 6.95
CA ASN A 339 14.80 2.37 7.48
C ASN A 339 15.81 2.80 6.41
N TYR A 340 15.86 2.05 5.31
CA TYR A 340 16.73 2.31 4.18
C TYR A 340 15.99 2.92 2.99
N SER A 341 14.69 3.27 3.14
CA SER A 341 13.81 3.69 2.03
C SER A 341 14.38 4.84 1.20
N ARG A 342 15.09 5.80 1.83
CA ARG A 342 15.69 6.95 1.13
C ARG A 342 16.69 6.56 0.04
N TYR A 343 17.40 5.43 0.21
CA TYR A 343 18.39 4.96 -0.77
C TYR A 343 17.74 4.30 -1.98
N PHE A 344 16.49 3.83 -1.82
CA PHE A 344 15.74 3.18 -2.90
C PHE A 344 14.88 4.15 -3.71
N ASP A 345 14.32 5.17 -3.08
CA ASP A 345 13.42 6.12 -3.74
C ASP A 345 14.10 7.43 -4.17
N GLY A 346 15.38 7.58 -3.87
CA GLY A 346 16.19 8.73 -4.30
C GLY A 346 15.79 10.06 -3.64
N ARG A 347 15.09 10.03 -2.50
CA ARG A 347 14.80 11.22 -1.70
C ARG A 347 16.06 11.68 -0.97
N ALA A 348 16.26 13.01 -0.95
CA ALA A 348 17.39 13.63 -0.25
C ALA A 348 17.23 13.60 1.27
#